data_21c61828d4d15174c871b02095f4b3ea
#
_entry.id   21c61828d4d15174c871b02095f4b3ea
#
_cell.length_a   1.000
_cell.length_b   1.000
_cell.length_c   1.000
_cell.angle_alpha   90.00
_cell.angle_beta   90.00
_cell.angle_gamma   90.00
#
_symmetry.space_group_name_H-M   'P 1'
#
loop_
_entity.id
_entity.type
_entity.pdbx_description
1 polymer ?
#
loop_
_entity_poly.entity_id
_entity_poly.type
_entity_poly.pdbx_seq_one_letter_code
_entity_poly.pdbx_strand_id
1 'polypeptide(L)'
;MIVVMILSQIIQSMLQSRFEKYSRVPTNNRMTGAEIATKMLADNGITDVKVTCIPGRLTDHYNPQTKTVNLSEAVYNSSSVAAAAVAAHECGHVLQHAKGYLPLQLRTALVPVVSFSSRIVQWVLLAGVILVSMFHSYPVLIAGVVLFALTTLFSFVTLPVEINASHRAVNWLENAGITNYETHFRRSEERFSRNAETDL
;
A
#
# COMPACT_ATOMS: atom_id res chain seq x y z
N MET A 1 13.71 14.76 -13.29
CA MET A 1 13.88 14.34 -11.90
C MET A 1 13.13 15.22 -10.90
N ILE A 2 13.31 16.54 -10.89
CA ILE A 2 12.65 17.45 -9.92
C ILE A 2 11.12 17.31 -9.93
N VAL A 3 10.48 17.27 -11.09
CA VAL A 3 9.02 17.12 -11.22
C VAL A 3 8.52 15.83 -10.55
N VAL A 4 9.20 14.71 -10.76
CA VAL A 4 8.83 13.41 -10.14
C VAL A 4 8.99 13.46 -8.62
N MET A 5 10.04 14.11 -8.12
CA MET A 5 10.24 14.28 -6.67
C MET A 5 9.12 15.15 -6.06
N ILE A 6 8.76 16.26 -6.70
CA ILE A 6 7.67 17.12 -6.25
C ILE A 6 6.34 16.36 -6.24
N LEU A 7 6.04 15.62 -7.32
CA LEU A 7 4.83 14.80 -7.40
C LEU A 7 4.78 13.75 -6.29
N SER A 8 5.90 13.06 -6.03
CA SER A 8 6.00 12.07 -4.95
C SER A 8 5.76 12.71 -3.58
N GLN A 9 6.31 13.89 -3.32
CA GLN A 9 6.09 14.61 -2.07
C GLN A 9 4.62 15.04 -1.90
N ILE A 10 3.99 15.52 -2.97
CA ILE A 10 2.57 15.89 -2.94
C ILE A 10 1.70 14.66 -2.62
N ILE A 11 1.95 13.53 -3.30
CA ILE A 11 1.18 12.29 -3.08
C ILE A 11 1.37 11.78 -1.64
N GLN A 12 2.60 11.77 -1.13
CA GLN A 12 2.88 11.36 0.25
C GLN A 12 2.19 12.28 1.27
N SER A 13 2.25 13.59 1.07
CA SER A 13 1.58 14.57 1.93
C SER A 13 0.06 14.39 1.90
N MET A 14 -0.52 14.18 0.72
CA MET A 14 -1.96 13.89 0.58
C MET A 14 -2.35 12.60 1.30
N LEU A 15 -1.58 11.52 1.16
CA LEU A 15 -1.84 10.25 1.83
C LEU A 15 -1.79 10.41 3.35
N GLN A 16 -0.75 11.07 3.86
CA GLN A 16 -0.60 11.33 5.30
C GLN A 16 -1.74 12.19 5.85
N SER A 17 -2.12 13.25 5.16
CA SER A 17 -3.25 14.10 5.54
C SER A 17 -4.57 13.32 5.56
N ARG A 18 -4.82 12.47 4.56
CA ARG A 18 -6.00 11.60 4.53
C ARG A 18 -5.99 10.60 5.67
N PHE A 19 -4.85 9.95 5.92
CA PHE A 19 -4.70 9.03 7.05
C PHE A 19 -4.98 9.73 8.39
N GLU A 20 -4.40 10.91 8.65
CA GLU A 20 -4.68 11.70 9.86
C GLU A 20 -6.15 12.09 9.99
N LYS A 21 -6.78 12.53 8.91
CA LYS A 21 -8.20 12.87 8.91
C LYS A 21 -9.06 11.68 9.34
N TYR A 22 -8.86 10.51 8.74
CA TYR A 22 -9.68 9.32 9.00
C TYR A 22 -9.24 8.53 10.25
N SER A 23 -8.07 8.79 10.80
CA SER A 23 -7.65 8.25 12.09
C SER A 23 -8.44 8.83 13.27
N ARG A 24 -9.10 9.97 13.07
CA ARG A 24 -9.99 10.61 14.07
C ARG A 24 -11.45 10.19 13.93
N VAL A 25 -11.79 9.44 12.91
CA VAL A 25 -13.16 8.97 12.65
C VAL A 25 -13.28 7.53 13.15
N PRO A 26 -14.10 7.27 14.18
CA PRO A 26 -14.27 5.90 14.67
C PRO A 26 -15.08 5.06 13.68
N THR A 27 -14.84 3.76 13.67
CA THR A 27 -15.68 2.77 12.97
C THR A 27 -17.06 2.66 13.63
N ASN A 28 -18.08 2.21 12.90
CA ASN A 28 -19.45 2.10 13.41
C ASN A 28 -19.57 1.20 14.64
N ASN A 29 -18.80 0.12 14.68
CA ASN A 29 -18.80 -0.88 15.76
C ASN A 29 -17.60 -0.76 16.71
N ARG A 30 -16.78 0.27 16.56
CA ARG A 30 -15.57 0.54 17.35
C ARG A 30 -14.57 -0.62 17.40
N MET A 31 -14.57 -1.50 16.41
CA MET A 31 -13.57 -2.55 16.29
C MET A 31 -12.19 -1.97 15.99
N THR A 32 -11.17 -2.50 16.65
CA THR A 32 -9.76 -2.18 16.40
C THR A 32 -9.29 -2.78 15.08
N GLY A 33 -8.16 -2.28 14.53
CA GLY A 33 -7.58 -2.86 13.32
C GLY A 33 -7.26 -4.36 13.47
N ALA A 34 -6.83 -4.78 14.66
CA ALA A 34 -6.59 -6.20 14.94
C ALA A 34 -7.87 -7.04 14.88
N GLU A 35 -8.96 -6.57 15.47
CA GLU A 35 -10.26 -7.26 15.44
C GLU A 35 -10.84 -7.30 14.02
N ILE A 36 -10.67 -6.22 13.25
CA ILE A 36 -11.09 -6.14 11.86
C ILE A 36 -10.33 -7.14 11.01
N ALA A 37 -8.99 -7.19 11.13
CA ALA A 37 -8.18 -8.16 10.41
C ALA A 37 -8.60 -9.60 10.76
N THR A 38 -8.73 -9.90 12.05
CA THR A 38 -9.13 -11.23 12.53
C THR A 38 -10.52 -11.61 12.00
N LYS A 39 -11.47 -10.68 12.05
CA LYS A 39 -12.83 -10.90 11.52
C LYS A 39 -12.82 -11.13 10.01
N MET A 40 -12.10 -10.30 9.25
CA MET A 40 -12.03 -10.45 7.79
C MET A 40 -11.42 -11.79 7.37
N LEU A 41 -10.38 -12.25 8.06
CA LEU A 41 -9.77 -13.56 7.83
C LEU A 41 -10.77 -14.68 8.14
N ALA A 42 -11.45 -14.63 9.29
CA ALA A 42 -12.44 -15.62 9.69
C ALA A 42 -13.63 -15.69 8.72
N ASP A 43 -14.18 -14.54 8.31
CA ASP A 43 -15.29 -14.43 7.36
C ASP A 43 -14.94 -15.04 5.99
N ASN A 44 -13.63 -15.09 5.64
CA ASN A 44 -13.13 -15.70 4.42
C ASN A 44 -12.58 -17.14 4.61
N GLY A 45 -12.78 -17.74 5.79
CA GLY A 45 -12.36 -19.12 6.09
C GLY A 45 -10.85 -19.30 6.26
N ILE A 46 -10.08 -18.22 6.52
CA ILE A 46 -8.63 -18.24 6.70
C ILE A 46 -8.33 -18.29 8.20
N THR A 47 -7.82 -19.44 8.66
CA THR A 47 -7.55 -19.70 10.09
C THR A 47 -6.06 -19.89 10.40
N ASP A 48 -5.23 -19.99 9.39
CA ASP A 48 -3.80 -20.27 9.48
C ASP A 48 -2.91 -19.01 9.42
N VAL A 49 -3.52 -17.82 9.39
CA VAL A 49 -2.83 -16.53 9.39
C VAL A 49 -3.06 -15.81 10.72
N LYS A 50 -1.97 -15.38 11.33
CA LYS A 50 -2.00 -14.66 12.63
C LYS A 50 -1.92 -13.15 12.41
N VAL A 51 -2.63 -12.39 13.25
CA VAL A 51 -2.53 -10.92 13.31
C VAL A 51 -1.61 -10.54 14.45
N THR A 52 -0.56 -9.78 14.16
CA THR A 52 0.48 -9.39 15.12
C THR A 52 0.70 -7.87 15.12
N CYS A 53 1.08 -7.35 16.30
CA CYS A 53 1.46 -5.95 16.45
C CYS A 53 2.97 -5.81 16.28
N ILE A 54 3.39 -4.84 15.48
CA ILE A 54 4.80 -4.52 15.26
C ILE A 54 5.07 -3.04 15.55
N PRO A 55 6.29 -2.70 16.03
CA PRO A 55 6.65 -1.30 16.26
C PRO A 55 6.78 -0.54 14.93
N GLY A 56 6.59 0.79 15.00
CA GLY A 56 6.73 1.70 13.86
C GLY A 56 5.42 2.36 13.42
N ARG A 57 5.51 3.18 12.37
CA ARG A 57 4.35 3.81 11.72
C ARG A 57 4.40 3.47 10.24
N LEU A 58 3.26 3.11 9.66
CA LEU A 58 3.15 2.69 8.25
C LEU A 58 4.07 1.50 7.92
N THR A 59 4.24 0.60 8.87
CA THR A 59 5.02 -0.65 8.71
C THR A 59 4.10 -1.85 8.47
N ASP A 60 2.82 -1.59 8.30
CA ASP A 60 1.79 -2.59 8.08
C ASP A 60 2.09 -3.41 6.83
N HIS A 61 2.02 -4.72 6.93
CA HIS A 61 2.25 -5.62 5.80
C HIS A 61 1.81 -7.05 6.07
N TYR A 62 1.43 -7.78 5.03
CA TYR A 62 1.28 -9.23 5.08
C TYR A 62 2.61 -9.92 4.75
N ASN A 63 3.01 -10.88 5.59
CA ASN A 63 4.16 -11.74 5.34
C ASN A 63 3.68 -13.17 5.00
N PRO A 64 3.79 -13.61 3.74
CA PRO A 64 3.34 -14.93 3.31
C PRO A 64 4.22 -16.08 3.83
N GLN A 65 5.50 -15.82 4.17
CA GLN A 65 6.42 -16.84 4.66
C GLN A 65 6.09 -17.24 6.10
N THR A 66 5.78 -16.25 6.94
CA THR A 66 5.42 -16.47 8.35
C THR A 66 3.92 -16.59 8.56
N LYS A 67 3.12 -16.38 7.50
CA LYS A 67 1.65 -16.31 7.54
C LYS A 67 1.16 -15.34 8.63
N THR A 68 1.68 -14.12 8.62
CA THR A 68 1.32 -13.08 9.59
C THR A 68 0.88 -11.81 8.88
N VAL A 69 -0.22 -11.23 9.35
CA VAL A 69 -0.59 -9.84 9.10
C VAL A 69 0.02 -9.01 10.22
N ASN A 70 1.05 -8.25 9.88
CA ASN A 70 1.77 -7.39 10.80
C ASN A 70 1.19 -6.00 10.74
N LEU A 71 0.62 -5.52 11.83
CA LEU A 71 0.02 -4.19 11.94
C LEU A 71 0.84 -3.31 12.87
N SER A 72 1.07 -2.06 12.49
CA SER A 72 1.69 -1.06 13.35
C SER A 72 0.82 -0.78 14.59
N GLU A 73 1.41 -0.34 15.69
CA GLU A 73 0.67 -0.01 16.92
C GLU A 73 -0.48 0.96 16.68
N ALA A 74 -0.27 1.93 15.79
CA ALA A 74 -1.27 2.94 15.42
C ALA A 74 -2.48 2.35 14.68
N VAL A 75 -2.32 1.20 14.01
CA VAL A 75 -3.39 0.48 13.31
C VAL A 75 -3.95 -0.62 14.21
N TYR A 76 -3.09 -1.40 14.84
CA TYR A 76 -3.48 -2.56 15.64
C TYR A 76 -4.48 -2.21 16.75
N ASN A 77 -4.19 -1.17 17.53
CA ASN A 77 -4.97 -0.75 18.70
C ASN A 77 -6.06 0.31 18.39
N SER A 78 -6.07 0.87 17.19
CA SER A 78 -7.00 1.95 16.84
C SER A 78 -8.31 1.43 16.28
N SER A 79 -9.43 2.01 16.73
CA SER A 79 -10.77 1.74 16.20
C SER A 79 -11.24 2.77 15.16
N SER A 80 -10.30 3.35 14.42
CA SER A 80 -10.58 4.36 13.42
C SER A 80 -10.82 3.78 12.02
N VAL A 81 -11.49 4.56 11.17
CA VAL A 81 -11.72 4.21 9.75
C VAL A 81 -10.39 4.01 9.01
N ALA A 82 -9.35 4.81 9.31
CA ALA A 82 -8.03 4.62 8.73
C ALA A 82 -7.41 3.28 9.12
N ALA A 83 -7.48 2.92 10.41
CA ALA A 83 -6.97 1.63 10.88
C ALA A 83 -7.73 0.46 10.27
N ALA A 84 -9.07 0.58 10.15
CA ALA A 84 -9.91 -0.41 9.50
C ALA A 84 -9.51 -0.63 8.03
N ALA A 85 -9.29 0.46 7.29
CA ALA A 85 -8.92 0.42 5.88
C ALA A 85 -7.55 -0.25 5.67
N VAL A 86 -6.54 0.10 6.49
CA VAL A 86 -5.21 -0.51 6.41
C VAL A 86 -5.26 -1.98 6.78
N ALA A 87 -5.88 -2.34 7.90
CA ALA A 87 -5.99 -3.73 8.34
C ALA A 87 -6.71 -4.62 7.30
N ALA A 88 -7.81 -4.13 6.73
CA ALA A 88 -8.54 -4.83 5.67
C ALA A 88 -7.72 -4.93 4.37
N HIS A 89 -6.91 -3.91 4.02
CA HIS A 89 -6.03 -3.94 2.86
C HIS A 89 -4.98 -5.05 2.98
N GLU A 90 -4.32 -5.16 4.14
CA GLU A 90 -3.34 -6.24 4.38
C GLU A 90 -3.99 -7.64 4.33
N CYS A 91 -5.22 -7.76 4.85
CA CYS A 91 -6.02 -8.97 4.66
C CYS A 91 -6.40 -9.21 3.19
N GLY A 92 -6.55 -8.16 2.39
CA GLY A 92 -6.72 -8.25 0.93
C GLY A 92 -5.57 -9.00 0.27
N HIS A 93 -4.32 -8.75 0.69
CA HIS A 93 -3.15 -9.50 0.22
C HIS A 93 -3.15 -10.96 0.69
N VAL A 94 -3.65 -11.23 1.90
CA VAL A 94 -3.84 -12.63 2.36
C VAL A 94 -4.81 -13.36 1.45
N LEU A 95 -5.94 -12.74 1.12
CA LEU A 95 -6.94 -13.34 0.23
C LEU A 95 -6.40 -13.57 -1.19
N GLN A 96 -5.58 -12.66 -1.70
CA GLN A 96 -4.89 -12.82 -2.98
C GLN A 96 -3.97 -14.05 -2.95
N HIS A 97 -3.18 -14.19 -1.89
CA HIS A 97 -2.28 -15.31 -1.71
C HIS A 97 -3.05 -16.64 -1.59
N ALA A 98 -4.09 -16.68 -0.75
CA ALA A 98 -4.93 -17.85 -0.56
C ALA A 98 -5.66 -18.32 -1.84
N LYS A 99 -6.03 -17.36 -2.71
CA LYS A 99 -6.69 -17.64 -3.99
C LYS A 99 -5.72 -17.84 -5.18
N GLY A 100 -4.43 -17.86 -4.94
CA GLY A 100 -3.42 -18.04 -5.98
C GLY A 100 -3.43 -16.95 -7.05
N TYR A 101 -3.64 -15.68 -6.66
CA TYR A 101 -3.73 -14.56 -7.60
C TYR A 101 -2.43 -14.35 -8.38
N LEU A 102 -2.47 -14.61 -9.70
CA LEU A 102 -1.30 -14.61 -10.57
C LEU A 102 -0.43 -13.35 -10.51
N PRO A 103 -0.99 -12.11 -10.54
CA PRO A 103 -0.17 -10.91 -10.44
C PRO A 103 0.63 -10.83 -9.12
N LEU A 104 0.09 -11.33 -8.01
CA LEU A 104 0.82 -11.38 -6.73
C LEU A 104 1.97 -12.40 -6.79
N GLN A 105 1.78 -13.54 -7.44
CA GLN A 105 2.84 -14.52 -7.63
C GLN A 105 3.97 -13.97 -8.49
N LEU A 106 3.64 -13.30 -9.59
CA LEU A 106 4.61 -12.61 -10.45
C LEU A 106 5.38 -11.53 -9.70
N ARG A 107 4.66 -10.70 -8.91
CA ARG A 107 5.30 -9.70 -8.03
C ARG A 107 6.31 -10.37 -7.10
N THR A 108 5.91 -11.43 -6.42
CA THR A 108 6.75 -12.14 -5.45
C THR A 108 8.00 -12.74 -6.13
N ALA A 109 7.85 -13.32 -7.32
CA ALA A 109 8.96 -13.87 -8.09
C ALA A 109 9.94 -12.79 -8.59
N LEU A 110 9.45 -11.59 -8.90
CA LEU A 110 10.26 -10.48 -9.38
C LEU A 110 10.99 -9.70 -8.26
N VAL A 111 10.47 -9.74 -7.02
CA VAL A 111 11.05 -8.99 -5.88
C VAL A 111 12.56 -9.17 -5.71
N PRO A 112 13.14 -10.38 -5.68
CA PRO A 112 14.59 -10.54 -5.47
C PRO A 112 15.39 -9.91 -6.60
N VAL A 113 14.95 -10.07 -7.85
CA VAL A 113 15.64 -9.52 -9.03
C VAL A 113 15.56 -7.99 -9.03
N VAL A 114 14.39 -7.43 -8.77
CA VAL A 114 14.18 -5.98 -8.73
C VAL A 114 14.89 -5.35 -7.53
N SER A 115 14.90 -5.99 -6.37
CA SER A 115 15.62 -5.50 -5.19
C SER A 115 17.13 -5.43 -5.42
N PHE A 116 17.69 -6.39 -6.14
CA PHE A 116 19.10 -6.33 -6.56
C PHE A 116 19.31 -5.22 -7.60
N SER A 117 18.50 -5.19 -8.66
CA SER A 117 18.59 -4.20 -9.74
C SER A 117 18.47 -2.77 -9.22
N SER A 118 17.54 -2.48 -8.33
CA SER A 118 17.30 -1.13 -7.80
C SER A 118 18.49 -0.57 -6.98
N ARG A 119 19.29 -1.45 -6.37
CA ARG A 119 20.47 -1.02 -5.61
C ARG A 119 21.61 -0.58 -6.52
N ILE A 120 21.75 -1.19 -7.69
CA ILE A 120 22.90 -0.98 -8.57
C ILE A 120 22.59 -0.12 -9.79
N VAL A 121 21.31 -0.01 -10.21
CA VAL A 121 20.93 0.66 -11.46
C VAL A 121 21.46 2.09 -11.55
N GLN A 122 21.44 2.84 -10.46
CA GLN A 122 21.93 4.22 -10.44
C GLN A 122 23.42 4.29 -10.74
N TRP A 123 24.22 3.40 -10.16
CA TRP A 123 25.68 3.34 -10.37
C TRP A 123 26.03 2.83 -11.75
N VAL A 124 25.28 1.84 -12.26
CA VAL A 124 25.49 1.30 -13.62
C VAL A 124 25.15 2.36 -14.68
N LEU A 125 24.06 3.12 -14.50
CA LEU A 125 23.72 4.23 -15.40
C LEU A 125 24.78 5.34 -15.37
N LEU A 126 25.25 5.72 -14.18
CA LEU A 126 26.30 6.74 -14.04
C LEU A 126 27.60 6.29 -14.71
N ALA A 127 28.04 5.07 -14.43
CA ALA A 127 29.24 4.50 -15.10
C ALA A 127 29.06 4.40 -16.61
N GLY A 128 27.86 4.00 -17.07
CA GLY A 128 27.51 3.93 -18.48
C GLY A 128 27.64 5.28 -19.20
N VAL A 129 27.12 6.35 -18.59
CA VAL A 129 27.28 7.72 -19.14
C VAL A 129 28.72 8.15 -19.25
N ILE A 130 29.53 7.89 -18.21
CA ILE A 130 30.98 8.22 -18.20
C ILE A 130 31.69 7.44 -19.30
N LEU A 131 31.44 6.14 -19.44
CA LEU A 131 32.11 5.31 -20.46
C LEU A 131 31.73 5.70 -21.88
N VAL A 132 30.48 6.11 -22.12
CA VAL A 132 30.08 6.65 -23.41
C VAL A 132 30.79 7.97 -23.70
N SER A 133 30.87 8.87 -22.71
CA SER A 133 31.48 10.18 -22.87
C SER A 133 33.00 10.10 -23.15
N MET A 134 33.73 9.18 -22.47
CA MET A 134 35.19 9.07 -22.55
C MET A 134 35.66 8.10 -23.63
N PHE A 135 34.94 6.99 -23.83
CA PHE A 135 35.41 5.86 -24.65
C PHE A 135 34.44 5.47 -25.77
N HIS A 136 33.31 6.18 -25.94
CA HIS A 136 32.23 5.85 -26.88
C HIS A 136 31.73 4.40 -26.75
N SER A 137 31.78 3.84 -25.50
CA SER A 137 31.39 2.47 -25.20
C SER A 137 30.00 2.40 -24.62
N TYR A 138 29.06 1.78 -25.32
CA TYR A 138 27.63 1.75 -24.98
C TYR A 138 27.14 0.55 -24.13
N PRO A 139 27.84 -0.60 -24.03
CA PRO A 139 27.28 -1.81 -23.41
C PRO A 139 26.84 -1.62 -21.96
N VAL A 140 27.59 -0.86 -21.16
CA VAL A 140 27.24 -0.61 -19.74
C VAL A 140 26.02 0.30 -19.62
N LEU A 141 25.88 1.29 -20.49
CA LEU A 141 24.71 2.15 -20.52
C LEU A 141 23.45 1.33 -20.90
N ILE A 142 23.56 0.46 -21.91
CA ILE A 142 22.45 -0.43 -22.31
C ILE A 142 22.04 -1.34 -21.16
N ALA A 143 22.99 -1.94 -20.45
CA ALA A 143 22.71 -2.76 -19.26
C ALA A 143 21.96 -1.97 -18.17
N GLY A 144 22.37 -0.73 -17.91
CA GLY A 144 21.69 0.17 -16.97
C GLY A 144 20.25 0.48 -17.40
N VAL A 145 20.03 0.74 -18.68
CA VAL A 145 18.67 0.99 -19.22
C VAL A 145 17.79 -0.25 -19.10
N VAL A 146 18.33 -1.45 -19.36
CA VAL A 146 17.58 -2.72 -19.19
C VAL A 146 17.21 -2.94 -17.72
N LEU A 147 18.13 -2.71 -16.78
CA LEU A 147 17.84 -2.80 -15.34
C LEU A 147 16.76 -1.78 -14.92
N PHE A 148 16.83 -0.56 -15.45
CA PHE A 148 15.81 0.46 -15.19
C PHE A 148 14.44 0.07 -15.76
N ALA A 149 14.39 -0.46 -16.97
CA ALA A 149 13.17 -0.95 -17.58
C ALA A 149 12.54 -2.09 -16.76
N LEU A 150 13.35 -2.98 -16.20
CA LEU A 150 12.88 -4.06 -15.34
C LEU A 150 12.23 -3.54 -14.04
N THR A 151 12.82 -2.51 -13.40
CA THR A 151 12.22 -1.89 -12.21
C THR A 151 10.90 -1.18 -12.54
N THR A 152 10.83 -0.57 -13.71
CA THR A 152 9.59 0.07 -14.20
C THR A 152 8.50 -0.96 -14.48
N LEU A 153 8.84 -2.07 -15.14
CA LEU A 153 7.92 -3.18 -15.40
C LEU A 153 7.35 -3.75 -14.10
N PHE A 154 8.17 -3.88 -13.07
CA PHE A 154 7.72 -4.31 -11.74
C PHE A 154 6.63 -3.40 -11.15
N SER A 155 6.72 -2.10 -11.37
CA SER A 155 5.70 -1.15 -10.91
C SER A 155 4.34 -1.40 -11.61
N PHE A 156 4.37 -1.73 -12.91
CA PHE A 156 3.15 -2.10 -13.65
C PHE A 156 2.54 -3.43 -13.18
N VAL A 157 3.36 -4.39 -12.78
CA VAL A 157 2.88 -5.67 -12.21
C VAL A 157 2.32 -5.46 -10.80
N THR A 158 2.91 -4.55 -10.02
CA THR A 158 2.48 -4.26 -8.64
C THR A 158 1.15 -3.52 -8.58
N LEU A 159 0.90 -2.59 -9.51
CA LEU A 159 -0.30 -1.75 -9.50
C LEU A 159 -1.62 -2.55 -9.47
N PRO A 160 -1.87 -3.56 -10.34
CA PRO A 160 -3.09 -4.36 -10.26
C PRO A 160 -3.21 -5.18 -8.96
N VAL A 161 -2.09 -5.55 -8.34
CA VAL A 161 -2.07 -6.23 -7.04
C VAL A 161 -2.64 -5.30 -5.95
N GLU A 162 -2.13 -4.08 -5.88
CA GLU A 162 -2.56 -3.07 -4.89
C GLU A 162 -4.03 -2.65 -5.10
N ILE A 163 -4.43 -2.43 -6.35
CA ILE A 163 -5.82 -2.09 -6.68
C ILE A 163 -6.77 -3.22 -6.26
N ASN A 164 -6.43 -4.47 -6.58
CA ASN A 164 -7.26 -5.63 -6.25
C ASN A 164 -7.34 -5.87 -4.74
N ALA A 165 -6.23 -5.69 -3.98
CA ALA A 165 -6.25 -5.77 -2.52
C ALA A 165 -7.17 -4.71 -1.92
N SER A 166 -7.06 -3.46 -2.39
CA SER A 166 -7.92 -2.35 -1.96
C SER A 166 -9.40 -2.60 -2.28
N HIS A 167 -9.73 -3.08 -3.47
CA HIS A 167 -11.11 -3.44 -3.81
C HIS A 167 -11.69 -4.53 -2.90
N ARG A 168 -10.91 -5.56 -2.57
CA ARG A 168 -11.33 -6.60 -1.62
C ARG A 168 -11.60 -6.02 -0.23
N ALA A 169 -10.72 -5.13 0.23
CA ALA A 169 -10.85 -4.46 1.51
C ALA A 169 -12.13 -3.62 1.59
N VAL A 170 -12.35 -2.74 0.61
CA VAL A 170 -13.52 -1.85 0.56
C VAL A 170 -14.81 -2.67 0.51
N ASN A 171 -14.92 -3.61 -0.42
CA ASN A 171 -16.11 -4.45 -0.57
C ASN A 171 -16.43 -5.22 0.72
N TRP A 172 -15.41 -5.74 1.42
CA TRP A 172 -15.66 -6.45 2.67
C TRP A 172 -16.08 -5.49 3.79
N LEU A 173 -15.43 -4.33 3.95
CA LEU A 173 -15.78 -3.32 4.96
C LEU A 173 -17.21 -2.81 4.81
N GLU A 174 -17.67 -2.60 3.59
CA GLU A 174 -19.03 -2.18 3.27
C GLU A 174 -20.03 -3.28 3.61
N ASN A 175 -19.79 -4.52 3.15
CA ASN A 175 -20.66 -5.66 3.41
C ASN A 175 -20.75 -6.03 4.89
N ALA A 176 -19.67 -5.83 5.64
CA ALA A 176 -19.62 -6.05 7.09
C ALA A 176 -20.25 -4.90 7.90
N GLY A 177 -20.69 -3.80 7.25
CA GLY A 177 -21.27 -2.63 7.89
C GLY A 177 -20.33 -1.87 8.83
N ILE A 178 -19.00 -2.06 8.66
CA ILE A 178 -17.98 -1.45 9.51
C ILE A 178 -17.79 0.02 9.13
N THR A 179 -17.85 0.32 7.83
CA THR A 179 -17.76 1.68 7.30
C THR A 179 -18.84 1.87 6.24
N ASN A 180 -19.59 2.97 6.33
CA ASN A 180 -20.42 3.44 5.23
C ASN A 180 -19.63 4.50 4.48
N TYR A 181 -18.92 4.11 3.43
CA TYR A 181 -18.05 4.99 2.65
C TYR A 181 -18.81 6.23 2.14
N GLU A 182 -20.04 6.07 1.69
CA GLU A 182 -20.88 7.18 1.23
C GLU A 182 -21.29 8.15 2.34
N THR A 183 -21.62 7.66 3.53
CA THR A 183 -22.05 8.52 4.63
C THR A 183 -20.92 9.32 5.24
N HIS A 184 -19.70 8.78 5.26
CA HIS A 184 -18.53 9.50 5.74
C HIS A 184 -18.02 10.52 4.72
N PHE A 185 -18.09 10.22 3.43
CA PHE A 185 -17.73 11.17 2.38
C PHE A 185 -18.73 12.33 2.34
N ARG A 186 -20.02 12.07 2.34
CA ARG A 186 -21.10 13.08 2.42
C ARG A 186 -20.98 13.95 3.68
N ARG A 187 -20.83 13.35 4.88
CA ARG A 187 -20.66 14.11 6.11
C ARG A 187 -19.42 14.98 6.12
N SER A 188 -18.35 14.57 5.45
CA SER A 188 -17.14 15.40 5.35
C SER A 188 -17.34 16.58 4.41
N GLU A 189 -18.10 16.42 3.34
CA GLU A 189 -18.46 17.50 2.42
C GLU A 189 -19.48 18.47 3.05
N GLU A 190 -20.50 17.97 3.73
CA GLU A 190 -21.47 18.77 4.47
C GLU A 190 -20.84 19.60 5.61
N ARG A 191 -19.85 19.04 6.32
CA ARG A 191 -19.07 19.80 7.31
C ARG A 191 -18.22 20.88 6.67
N PHE A 192 -17.61 20.59 5.51
CA PHE A 192 -16.78 21.56 4.80
C PHE A 192 -17.64 22.70 4.24
N SER A 193 -18.80 22.39 3.68
CA SER A 193 -19.77 23.38 3.20
C SER A 193 -20.30 24.25 4.34
N ARG A 194 -20.65 23.66 5.48
CA ARG A 194 -21.19 24.38 6.64
C ARG A 194 -20.16 25.33 7.30
N ASN A 195 -18.87 24.92 7.34
CA ASN A 195 -17.82 25.79 7.86
C ASN A 195 -17.50 26.94 6.89
N ALA A 196 -17.65 26.72 5.59
CA ALA A 196 -17.50 27.78 4.58
C ALA A 196 -18.66 28.79 4.61
N GLU A 197 -19.85 28.41 5.08
CA GLU A 197 -20.99 29.31 5.26
C GLU A 197 -20.99 30.09 6.59
N THR A 198 -20.23 29.61 7.60
CA THR A 198 -20.11 30.30 8.91
C THR A 198 -18.96 31.28 8.98
N ASP A 199 -18.02 31.24 8.04
CA ASP A 199 -16.88 32.18 7.96
C ASP A 199 -17.12 33.34 6.96
N LEU A 200 -18.37 33.57 6.52
CA LEU A 200 -18.86 34.72 5.77
C LEU A 200 -19.80 35.57 6.63
#